data_7bb09d0a44ccabdb301aa0beaa407976
#
_entry.id   7bb09d0a44ccabdb301aa0beaa407976
#
_cell.length_a   1.000
_cell.length_b   1.000
_cell.length_c   1.000
_cell.angle_alpha   90.00
_cell.angle_beta   90.00
_cell.angle_gamma   90.00
#
_symmetry.space_group_name_H-M   'P 1'
#
loop_
_entity.id
_entity.type
_entity.pdbx_description
1 polymer ?
#
loop_
_entity_poly.entity_id
_entity_poly.type
_entity_poly.pdbx_seq_one_letter_code
_entity_poly.pdbx_strand_id
1 'polypeptide(L)'
;MATPELIRDLPAVDLARFGVRTAQAEATTGARVAVVAARYNAPVVERLVEGALATLADAGIAPERTLLVRVPGAWELPQAALALAERGVADAIVALGCVIRGETGHYDLIVNESAR
;
A
#
# COMPACT_ATOMS: atom_id res chain seq x y z
N MET A 1 -14.80 -8.78 -10.66
CA MET A 1 -13.47 -8.20 -10.89
C MET A 1 -13.53 -7.27 -12.09
N ALA A 2 -13.03 -6.05 -11.97
CA ALA A 2 -13.03 -5.11 -13.07
C ALA A 2 -12.14 -5.61 -14.21
N THR A 3 -12.60 -5.46 -15.47
CA THR A 3 -11.79 -5.82 -16.63
C THR A 3 -10.73 -4.74 -16.91
N PRO A 4 -9.61 -5.10 -17.55
CA PRO A 4 -8.60 -4.10 -17.92
C PRO A 4 -9.15 -2.97 -18.78
N GLU A 5 -10.13 -3.25 -19.64
CA GLU A 5 -10.80 -2.22 -20.45
C GLU A 5 -11.53 -1.20 -19.59
N LEU A 6 -12.26 -1.67 -18.57
CA LEU A 6 -12.99 -0.79 -17.66
C LEU A 6 -12.05 0.17 -16.92
N ILE A 7 -10.88 -0.31 -16.53
CA ILE A 7 -9.87 0.52 -15.86
C ILE A 7 -9.29 1.56 -16.83
N ARG A 8 -9.06 1.18 -18.09
CA ARG A 8 -8.50 2.10 -19.10
C ARG A 8 -9.44 3.23 -19.46
N ASP A 9 -10.74 2.97 -19.37
CA ASP A 9 -11.75 3.95 -19.79
C ASP A 9 -12.05 4.99 -18.71
N LEU A 10 -11.45 4.85 -17.52
CA LEU A 10 -11.60 5.85 -16.47
C LEU A 10 -10.79 7.09 -16.82
N PRO A 11 -11.40 8.28 -16.76
CA PRO A 11 -10.66 9.52 -17.04
C PRO A 11 -9.60 9.76 -15.95
N ALA A 12 -8.46 10.31 -16.35
CA ALA A 12 -7.43 10.70 -15.39
C ALA A 12 -7.97 11.81 -14.49
N VAL A 13 -7.53 11.77 -13.23
CA VAL A 13 -7.88 12.83 -12.27
C VAL A 13 -7.22 14.14 -12.70
N ASP A 14 -8.00 15.22 -12.73
CA ASP A 14 -7.47 16.56 -12.99
C ASP A 14 -6.83 17.09 -11.69
N LEU A 15 -5.54 16.82 -11.53
CA LEU A 15 -4.80 17.22 -10.35
C LEU A 15 -4.70 18.73 -10.19
N ALA A 16 -4.66 19.46 -11.30
CA ALA A 16 -4.58 20.92 -11.28
C ALA A 16 -5.82 21.55 -10.63
N ARG A 17 -7.00 20.96 -10.83
CA ARG A 17 -8.25 21.39 -10.22
C ARG A 17 -8.18 21.39 -8.69
N PHE A 18 -7.40 20.45 -8.12
CA PHE A 18 -7.26 20.32 -6.67
C PHE A 18 -5.98 20.96 -6.13
N GLY A 19 -5.18 21.58 -6.98
CA GLY A 19 -3.92 22.19 -6.58
C GLY A 19 -2.85 21.20 -6.14
N VAL A 20 -2.98 19.94 -6.56
CA VAL A 20 -2.07 18.87 -6.18
C VAL A 20 -0.92 18.80 -7.18
N ARG A 21 0.29 18.62 -6.66
CA ARG A 21 1.48 18.42 -7.48
C ARG A 21 1.91 16.97 -7.46
N THR A 22 2.36 16.48 -8.61
CA THR A 22 2.96 15.16 -8.73
C THR A 22 4.43 15.22 -8.38
N ALA A 23 4.90 14.25 -7.59
CA ALA A 23 6.32 14.15 -7.27
C ALA A 23 7.12 13.78 -8.52
N GLN A 24 8.34 14.34 -8.62
CA GLN A 24 9.27 13.95 -9.67
C GLN A 24 9.98 12.65 -9.28
N ALA A 25 10.20 11.78 -10.27
CA ALA A 25 10.84 10.48 -10.04
C ALA A 25 12.22 10.61 -9.39
N GLU A 26 12.99 11.60 -9.80
CA GLU A 26 14.33 11.85 -9.26
C GLU A 26 14.31 12.20 -7.76
N ALA A 27 13.24 12.81 -7.29
CA ALA A 27 13.12 13.18 -5.89
C ALA A 27 12.90 11.97 -4.97
N THR A 28 12.54 10.82 -5.54
CA THR A 28 12.21 9.62 -4.76
C THR A 28 13.33 8.59 -4.68
N THR A 29 14.39 8.70 -5.50
CA THR A 29 15.44 7.68 -5.57
C THR A 29 16.18 7.45 -4.26
N GLY A 30 16.32 8.47 -3.42
CA GLY A 30 16.96 8.37 -2.10
C GLY A 30 16.01 8.00 -0.98
N ALA A 31 14.72 7.82 -1.25
CA ALA A 31 13.73 7.54 -0.22
C ALA A 31 13.86 6.11 0.32
N ARG A 32 13.53 5.96 1.60
CA ARG A 32 13.40 4.67 2.26
C ARG A 32 11.92 4.36 2.36
N VAL A 33 11.52 3.17 1.91
CA VAL A 33 10.11 2.78 1.88
C VAL A 33 9.92 1.49 2.67
N ALA A 34 8.97 1.47 3.58
CA ALA A 34 8.54 0.26 4.26
C ALA A 34 7.21 -0.21 3.67
N VAL A 35 7.16 -1.48 3.29
CA VAL A 35 5.94 -2.14 2.85
C VAL A 35 5.47 -3.03 4.00
N VAL A 36 4.28 -2.76 4.53
CA VAL A 36 3.67 -3.57 5.58
C VAL A 36 2.56 -4.38 4.94
N ALA A 37 2.67 -5.70 4.97
CA ALA A 37 1.73 -6.57 4.28
C ALA A 37 1.12 -7.60 5.22
N ALA A 38 -0.21 -7.72 5.18
CA ALA A 38 -0.93 -8.73 5.93
C ALA A 38 -0.67 -10.12 5.36
N ARG A 39 -0.64 -11.15 6.22
CA ARG A 39 -0.50 -12.55 5.79
C ARG A 39 -1.84 -13.16 5.37
N TYR A 40 -2.92 -12.71 5.99
CA TYR A 40 -4.24 -13.25 5.72
C TYR A 40 -4.68 -12.89 4.29
N ASN A 41 -5.35 -13.81 3.62
CA ASN A 41 -5.68 -13.72 2.19
C ASN A 41 -4.45 -13.65 1.29
N ALA A 42 -3.45 -14.50 1.57
CA ALA A 42 -2.18 -14.50 0.88
C ALA A 42 -2.26 -14.55 -0.66
N PRO A 43 -3.17 -15.30 -1.31
CA PRO A 43 -3.24 -15.30 -2.76
C PRO A 43 -3.44 -13.92 -3.38
N VAL A 44 -4.14 -13.03 -2.67
CA VAL A 44 -4.33 -11.65 -3.11
C VAL A 44 -3.17 -10.76 -2.65
N VAL A 45 -2.83 -10.84 -1.35
CA VAL A 45 -1.81 -9.96 -0.76
C VAL A 45 -0.44 -10.16 -1.39
N GLU A 46 -0.04 -11.41 -1.70
CA GLU A 46 1.25 -11.66 -2.34
C GLU A 46 1.36 -10.97 -3.71
N ARG A 47 0.26 -10.89 -4.46
CA ARG A 47 0.22 -10.15 -5.72
C ARG A 47 0.35 -8.65 -5.51
N LEU A 48 -0.25 -8.13 -4.46
CA LEU A 48 -0.10 -6.71 -4.10
C LEU A 48 1.35 -6.40 -3.71
N VAL A 49 1.98 -7.26 -2.93
CA VAL A 49 3.39 -7.11 -2.55
C VAL A 49 4.28 -7.12 -3.78
N GLU A 50 4.09 -8.08 -4.67
CA GLU A 50 4.87 -8.17 -5.91
C GLU A 50 4.74 -6.89 -6.74
N GLY A 51 3.52 -6.39 -6.91
CA GLY A 51 3.27 -5.15 -7.63
C GLY A 51 3.91 -3.93 -6.98
N ALA A 52 3.83 -3.84 -5.65
CA ALA A 52 4.45 -2.73 -4.91
C ALA A 52 5.97 -2.77 -5.04
N LEU A 53 6.60 -3.93 -4.85
CA LEU A 53 8.05 -4.06 -4.95
C LEU A 53 8.54 -3.78 -6.37
N ALA A 54 7.82 -4.25 -7.39
CA ALA A 54 8.17 -3.98 -8.78
C ALA A 54 8.08 -2.47 -9.08
N THR A 55 7.04 -1.81 -8.60
CA THR A 55 6.86 -0.36 -8.78
C THR A 55 7.98 0.43 -8.11
N LEU A 56 8.36 0.04 -6.89
CA LEU A 56 9.46 0.70 -6.18
C LEU A 56 10.79 0.52 -6.93
N ALA A 57 11.05 -0.67 -7.42
CA ALA A 57 12.25 -0.94 -8.21
C ALA A 57 12.27 -0.11 -9.50
N ASP A 58 11.15 -0.03 -10.20
CA ASP A 58 11.04 0.78 -11.42
C ASP A 58 11.20 2.26 -11.15
N ALA A 59 10.82 2.72 -9.96
CA ALA A 59 11.03 4.11 -9.52
C ALA A 59 12.48 4.39 -9.08
N GLY A 60 13.36 3.40 -9.12
CA GLY A 60 14.77 3.57 -8.77
C GLY A 60 15.08 3.47 -7.29
N ILE A 61 14.16 2.92 -6.48
CA ILE A 61 14.41 2.72 -5.05
C ILE A 61 15.15 1.40 -4.88
N ALA A 62 16.37 1.50 -4.35
CA ALA A 62 17.24 0.33 -4.18
C ALA A 62 16.67 -0.66 -3.17
N PRO A 63 16.97 -1.98 -3.31
CA PRO A 63 16.52 -2.98 -2.35
C PRO A 63 16.91 -2.69 -0.91
N GLU A 64 18.08 -2.08 -0.70
CA GLU A 64 18.60 -1.71 0.62
C GLU A 64 17.75 -0.61 1.29
N ARG A 65 16.95 0.11 0.51
CA ARG A 65 16.06 1.17 0.99
C ARG A 65 14.60 0.71 1.07
N THR A 66 14.35 -0.59 0.84
CA THR A 66 13.02 -1.17 0.88
C THR A 66 12.96 -2.19 2.01
N LEU A 67 12.02 -1.97 2.94
CA LEU A 67 11.80 -2.88 4.07
C LEU A 67 10.43 -3.53 3.89
N LEU A 68 10.36 -4.85 4.00
CA LEU A 68 9.09 -5.58 3.98
C LEU A 68 8.81 -6.12 5.38
N VAL A 69 7.67 -5.73 5.95
CA VAL A 69 7.21 -6.18 7.26
C VAL A 69 5.89 -6.93 7.09
N ARG A 70 5.80 -8.10 7.70
CA ARG A 70 4.60 -8.92 7.67
C ARG A 70 3.83 -8.78 8.98
N VAL A 71 2.50 -8.68 8.88
CA VAL A 71 1.58 -8.71 10.02
C VAL A 71 0.51 -9.77 9.78
N PRO A 72 -0.16 -10.29 10.83
CA PRO A 72 -1.13 -11.37 10.64
C PRO A 72 -2.31 -11.01 9.73
N GLY A 73 -2.90 -9.85 9.91
CA GLY A 73 -4.07 -9.43 9.12
C GLY A 73 -4.16 -7.92 8.98
N ALA A 74 -5.22 -7.46 8.31
CA ALA A 74 -5.45 -6.04 8.08
C ALA A 74 -5.62 -5.25 9.37
N TRP A 75 -6.12 -5.88 10.42
CA TRP A 75 -6.32 -5.25 11.74
C TRP A 75 -5.01 -4.72 12.33
N GLU A 76 -3.88 -5.39 12.07
CA GLU A 76 -2.58 -5.02 12.63
C GLU A 76 -1.80 -4.02 11.77
N LEU A 77 -2.29 -3.68 10.56
CA LEU A 77 -1.59 -2.75 9.66
C LEU A 77 -1.38 -1.35 10.27
N PRO A 78 -2.41 -0.70 10.87
CA PRO A 78 -2.22 0.64 11.42
C PRO A 78 -1.18 0.68 12.53
N GLN A 79 -1.19 -0.30 13.42
CA GLN A 79 -0.26 -0.37 14.54
C GLN A 79 1.18 -0.57 14.07
N ALA A 80 1.39 -1.45 13.10
CA ALA A 80 2.72 -1.67 12.53
C ALA A 80 3.22 -0.42 11.80
N ALA A 81 2.35 0.23 11.04
CA ALA A 81 2.70 1.46 10.32
C ALA A 81 3.11 2.56 11.30
N LEU A 82 2.36 2.74 12.39
CA LEU A 82 2.68 3.73 13.42
C LEU A 82 4.03 3.43 14.06
N ALA A 83 4.30 2.17 14.41
CA ALA A 83 5.56 1.78 15.02
C ALA A 83 6.76 2.08 14.11
N LEU A 84 6.62 1.81 12.81
CA LEU A 84 7.67 2.12 11.83
C LEU A 84 7.89 3.62 11.69
N ALA A 85 6.80 4.39 11.66
CA ALA A 85 6.86 5.84 11.57
C ALA A 85 7.56 6.45 12.80
N GLU A 86 7.21 5.99 13.99
CA GLU A 86 7.80 6.48 15.23
C GLU A 86 9.30 6.16 15.34
N ARG A 87 9.73 5.03 14.78
CA ARG A 87 11.14 4.64 14.75
C ARG A 87 11.96 5.36 13.69
N GLY A 88 11.29 6.06 12.77
CA GLY A 88 11.97 6.81 11.72
C GLY A 88 12.75 5.94 10.74
N VAL A 89 12.35 4.68 10.54
CA VAL A 89 13.07 3.73 9.67
C VAL A 89 12.71 3.87 8.20
N ALA A 90 11.68 4.64 7.89
CA ALA A 90 11.21 4.84 6.52
C ALA A 90 10.68 6.25 6.33
N ASP A 91 10.80 6.75 5.11
CA ASP A 91 10.27 8.07 4.72
C ASP A 91 8.81 7.95 4.23
N ALA A 92 8.42 6.76 3.79
CA ALA A 92 7.07 6.45 3.36
C ALA A 92 6.71 5.02 3.74
N ILE A 93 5.43 4.78 3.95
CA ILE A 93 4.92 3.46 4.33
C ILE A 93 3.79 3.09 3.36
N VAL A 94 3.88 1.89 2.79
CA VAL A 94 2.84 1.29 1.95
C VAL A 94 2.21 0.16 2.76
N ALA A 95 0.91 0.25 3.02
CA ALA A 95 0.18 -0.76 3.77
C ALA A 95 -0.69 -1.58 2.81
N LEU A 96 -0.52 -2.90 2.83
CA LEU A 96 -1.18 -3.83 1.93
C LEU A 96 -1.95 -4.89 2.71
N GLY A 97 -3.24 -5.00 2.42
CA GLY A 97 -4.09 -6.00 3.03
C GLY A 97 -5.28 -6.30 2.12
N CYS A 98 -6.00 -7.35 2.47
CA CYS A 98 -7.22 -7.73 1.76
C CYS A 98 -8.24 -8.24 2.76
N VAL A 99 -9.42 -7.66 2.73
CA VAL A 99 -10.55 -8.11 3.56
C VAL A 99 -11.68 -8.50 2.64
N ILE A 100 -12.12 -9.75 2.74
CA ILE A 100 -13.17 -10.29 1.89
C ILE A 100 -14.47 -10.31 2.68
N ARG A 101 -15.53 -9.74 2.09
CA ARG A 101 -16.84 -9.73 2.72
C ARG A 101 -17.39 -11.15 2.83
N GLY A 102 -17.70 -11.56 4.08
CA GLY A 102 -18.32 -12.83 4.38
C GLY A 102 -19.76 -12.65 4.86
N GLU A 103 -20.27 -13.67 5.53
CA GLU A 103 -21.64 -13.70 6.04
C GLU A 103 -21.81 -12.95 7.37
N THR A 104 -20.72 -12.57 8.03
CA THR A 104 -20.74 -11.87 9.33
C THR A 104 -20.42 -10.40 9.18
N GLY A 105 -20.67 -9.62 10.26
CA GLY A 105 -20.28 -8.21 10.32
C GLY A 105 -18.78 -7.96 10.53
N HIS A 106 -17.97 -9.01 10.61
CA HIS A 106 -16.53 -8.92 10.84
C HIS A 106 -15.83 -8.08 9.75
N TYR A 107 -16.25 -8.24 8.49
CA TYR A 107 -15.71 -7.45 7.38
C TYR A 107 -15.82 -5.94 7.65
N ASP A 108 -17.01 -5.47 8.03
CA ASP A 108 -17.26 -4.06 8.26
C ASP A 108 -16.43 -3.52 9.42
N LEU A 109 -16.28 -4.30 10.48
CA LEU A 109 -15.46 -3.94 11.62
C LEU A 109 -13.98 -3.76 11.21
N ILE A 110 -13.42 -4.75 10.51
CA ILE A 110 -12.01 -4.71 10.09
C ILE A 110 -11.76 -3.56 9.13
N VAL A 111 -12.61 -3.38 8.12
CA VAL A 111 -12.45 -2.31 7.12
C VAL A 111 -12.51 -0.94 7.77
N ASN A 112 -13.51 -0.70 8.60
CA ASN A 112 -13.73 0.62 9.20
C ASN A 112 -12.65 0.98 10.21
N GLU A 113 -12.25 0.05 11.06
CA GLU A 113 -11.28 0.33 12.12
C GLU A 113 -9.83 0.34 11.61
N SER A 114 -9.50 -0.50 10.61
CA SER A 114 -8.15 -0.50 10.03
C SER A 114 -7.85 0.78 9.25
N ALA A 115 -8.87 1.36 8.61
CA ALA A 115 -8.72 2.56 7.79
C ALA A 115 -8.75 3.86 8.62
N ARG A 116 -9.15 3.77 9.88
CA ARG A 116 -9.24 4.94 10.75
C ARG A 116 -7.86 5.43 11.20
#